data_f438b42c52ef69fc9224982b063905a9
#
_entry.id   f438b42c52ef69fc9224982b063905a9
#
_cell.length_a   1.000
_cell.length_b   1.000
_cell.length_c   1.000
_cell.angle_alpha   90.00
_cell.angle_beta   90.00
_cell.angle_gamma   90.00
#
_symmetry.space_group_name_H-M   'P 1'
#
loop_
_entity.id
_entity.type
_entity.pdbx_description
1 polymer ?
#
loop_
_entity_poly.entity_id
_entity_poly.type
_entity_poly.pdbx_seq_one_letter_code
_entity_poly.pdbx_strand_id
1 'polypeptide(L)'
;MTSNIDMQDGRTNTGVSEDSLRMVSATAINDEPISDEELRPHALDGFVGQPRLKAQLQLFLDAARKRDTAPDHILLAGPPGLGKTTLAMIVANELEVPIRITSGPAIQHAGDLASILSSLDAGEVLFIDEIHRLPRAAEELLYIAMEDFRVDVMVGKGPGASSIPLTLPRFTVVGATMLMISVLGDSRHTNISGPVAKE
;
A
#
# COMPACT_ATOMS: atom_id res chain seq x y z
N MET A 1 46.00 -70.44 20.72
CA MET A 1 47.17 -69.65 21.11
C MET A 1 46.62 -68.28 21.41
N THR A 2 46.38 -68.08 22.72
CA THR A 2 47.14 -67.25 23.70
C THR A 2 47.07 -65.76 23.29
N SER A 3 46.64 -64.79 24.04
CA SER A 3 46.62 -64.64 25.51
C SER A 3 45.79 -63.41 25.86
N ASN A 4 45.12 -63.56 27.02
CA ASN A 4 44.73 -62.55 27.98
C ASN A 4 45.74 -61.38 28.14
N ILE A 5 45.24 -60.20 28.44
CA ILE A 5 45.64 -59.41 29.65
C ILE A 5 44.53 -58.45 30.03
N ASP A 6 44.05 -58.61 31.27
CA ASP A 6 43.27 -57.71 32.09
C ASP A 6 44.07 -56.44 32.49
N MET A 7 43.38 -55.33 32.78
CA MET A 7 43.58 -54.46 33.94
C MET A 7 42.53 -53.31 33.87
N GLN A 8 41.46 -53.33 34.67
CA GLN A 8 41.14 -52.58 35.90
C GLN A 8 41.76 -51.18 35.97
N ASP A 9 40.99 -50.23 36.13
CA ASP A 9 40.29 -49.62 37.27
C ASP A 9 40.26 -48.06 37.08
N GLY A 10 39.24 -47.37 37.46
CA GLY A 10 39.22 -45.90 37.51
C GLY A 10 37.82 -45.33 37.57
N ARG A 11 37.07 -45.62 38.63
CA ARG A 11 35.84 -44.88 38.94
C ARG A 11 36.11 -43.41 39.16
N THR A 12 35.38 -42.51 38.50
CA THR A 12 34.86 -41.33 39.17
C THR A 12 33.45 -41.04 38.62
N ASN A 13 32.52 -41.36 39.47
CA ASN A 13 31.13 -40.98 39.40
C ASN A 13 31.04 -39.46 39.68
N THR A 14 30.65 -38.67 38.71
CA THR A 14 30.08 -37.36 38.97
C THR A 14 28.67 -37.36 38.38
N GLY A 15 27.73 -37.65 39.24
CA GLY A 15 26.31 -37.55 39.00
C GLY A 15 25.96 -36.10 38.64
N VAL A 16 25.66 -35.89 37.41
CA VAL A 16 24.84 -34.75 36.98
C VAL A 16 23.41 -35.29 36.95
N SER A 17 22.64 -34.84 37.92
CA SER A 17 21.24 -35.25 38.07
C SER A 17 20.46 -34.93 36.82
N GLU A 18 19.75 -35.93 36.28
CA GLU A 18 18.82 -35.79 35.14
C GLU A 18 17.68 -34.80 35.38
N ASP A 19 17.59 -34.24 36.58
CA ASP A 19 16.57 -33.25 36.96
C ASP A 19 16.91 -31.80 36.51
N SER A 20 18.14 -31.53 36.08
CA SER A 20 18.56 -30.19 35.61
C SER A 20 18.30 -29.95 34.14
N LEU A 21 17.87 -30.96 33.39
CA LEU A 21 17.57 -30.85 31.95
C LEU A 21 16.07 -30.70 31.63
N ARG A 22 15.23 -30.63 32.65
CA ARG A 22 13.78 -30.49 32.48
C ARG A 22 13.22 -29.07 32.61
N MET A 23 14.06 -28.06 32.75
CA MET A 23 13.61 -26.69 32.98
C MET A 23 13.77 -25.76 31.79
N VAL A 24 13.86 -26.26 30.56
CA VAL A 24 13.69 -25.42 29.35
C VAL A 24 12.79 -26.14 28.35
N SER A 25 11.63 -26.60 28.80
CA SER A 25 10.51 -26.69 27.90
C SER A 25 9.99 -25.26 27.70
N ALA A 26 10.66 -24.51 26.83
CA ALA A 26 10.02 -23.37 26.21
C ALA A 26 8.74 -23.91 25.56
N THR A 27 7.62 -23.62 26.17
CA THR A 27 6.33 -23.68 25.51
C THR A 27 6.56 -23.00 24.17
N ALA A 28 6.51 -23.76 23.10
CA ALA A 28 6.49 -23.20 21.77
C ALA A 28 5.20 -22.37 21.69
N ILE A 29 5.34 -21.11 22.04
CA ILE A 29 4.41 -20.09 21.59
C ILE A 29 4.51 -20.21 20.09
N ASN A 30 3.41 -20.54 19.44
CA ASN A 30 3.29 -20.44 18.00
C ASN A 30 3.47 -18.96 17.65
N ASP A 31 4.72 -18.49 17.61
CA ASP A 31 5.11 -17.26 16.95
C ASP A 31 5.04 -17.53 15.43
N GLU A 32 3.83 -17.68 14.92
CA GLU A 32 3.64 -17.32 13.52
C GLU A 32 4.06 -15.85 13.41
N PRO A 33 4.99 -15.52 12.51
CA PRO A 33 5.42 -14.15 12.37
C PRO A 33 4.18 -13.32 12.00
N ILE A 34 3.75 -12.46 12.93
CA ILE A 34 2.68 -11.48 12.67
C ILE A 34 3.10 -10.75 11.41
N SER A 35 2.32 -10.87 10.35
CA SER A 35 2.66 -10.24 9.09
C SER A 35 2.69 -8.72 9.27
N ASP A 36 3.60 -8.01 8.60
CA ASP A 36 3.65 -6.55 8.64
C ASP A 36 2.29 -5.90 8.28
N GLU A 37 1.43 -6.62 7.60
CA GLU A 37 0.06 -6.22 7.28
C GLU A 37 -0.85 -6.21 8.51
N GLU A 38 -0.74 -7.18 9.41
CA GLU A 38 -1.54 -7.25 10.63
C GLU A 38 -1.18 -6.17 11.65
N LEU A 39 0.04 -5.64 11.56
CA LEU A 39 0.50 -4.54 12.42
C LEU A 39 0.08 -3.16 11.93
N ARG A 40 -0.45 -3.05 10.71
CA ARG A 40 -0.88 -1.77 10.14
C ARG A 40 -2.26 -1.37 10.68
N PRO A 41 -2.44 -0.10 11.06
CA PRO A 41 -3.75 0.37 11.45
C PRO A 41 -4.73 0.29 10.27
N HIS A 42 -5.88 -0.31 10.49
CA HIS A 42 -6.95 -0.44 9.50
C HIS A 42 -7.92 0.76 9.51
N ALA A 43 -7.91 1.55 10.58
CA ALA A 43 -8.78 2.71 10.75
C ALA A 43 -7.96 3.97 11.01
N LEU A 44 -8.55 5.12 10.71
CA LEU A 44 -7.90 6.41 10.88
C LEU A 44 -7.57 6.70 12.36
N ASP A 45 -8.38 6.20 13.29
CA ASP A 45 -8.14 6.35 14.73
C ASP A 45 -6.86 5.64 15.19
N GLY A 46 -6.56 4.48 14.63
CA GLY A 46 -5.35 3.71 14.92
C GLY A 46 -4.07 4.29 14.30
N PHE A 47 -4.18 5.23 13.36
CA PHE A 47 -3.02 5.84 12.73
C PHE A 47 -2.36 6.84 13.69
N VAL A 48 -1.12 6.58 14.08
CA VAL A 48 -0.36 7.38 15.03
C VAL A 48 0.33 8.55 14.35
N GLY A 49 0.25 9.73 14.94
CA GLY A 49 0.90 10.95 14.44
C GLY A 49 0.03 11.78 13.50
N GLN A 50 0.59 12.85 12.97
CA GLN A 50 0.02 13.74 11.96
C GLN A 50 -1.45 14.20 12.22
N PRO A 51 -1.77 14.84 13.37
CA PRO A 51 -3.15 15.14 13.75
C PRO A 51 -3.88 16.04 12.74
N ARG A 52 -3.17 16.93 12.06
CA ARG A 52 -3.75 17.81 11.02
C ARG A 52 -4.16 17.01 9.79
N LEU A 53 -3.32 16.08 9.35
CA LEU A 53 -3.61 15.18 8.23
C LEU A 53 -4.82 14.30 8.54
N LYS A 54 -4.87 13.73 9.75
CA LYS A 54 -6.02 12.94 10.22
C LYS A 54 -7.31 13.74 10.16
N ALA A 55 -7.33 14.96 10.70
CA ALA A 55 -8.50 15.82 10.69
C ALA A 55 -8.96 16.18 9.26
N GLN A 56 -8.02 16.47 8.35
CA GLN A 56 -8.32 16.73 6.95
C GLN A 56 -8.91 15.51 6.25
N LEU A 57 -8.30 14.35 6.46
CA LEU A 57 -8.75 13.10 5.86
C LEU A 57 -10.13 12.69 6.41
N GLN A 58 -10.37 12.85 7.71
CA GLN A 58 -11.67 12.60 8.31
C GLN A 58 -12.75 13.46 7.68
N LEU A 59 -12.51 14.77 7.56
CA LEU A 59 -13.46 15.71 6.94
C LEU A 59 -13.76 15.32 5.49
N PHE A 60 -12.73 14.89 4.75
CA PHE A 60 -12.84 14.45 3.37
C PHE A 60 -13.72 13.19 3.25
N LEU A 61 -13.46 12.19 4.08
CA LEU A 61 -14.22 10.93 4.12
C LEU A 61 -15.68 11.18 4.54
N ASP A 62 -15.91 12.01 5.54
CA ASP A 62 -17.26 12.37 5.99
C ASP A 62 -18.06 13.10 4.89
N ALA A 63 -17.38 13.95 4.12
CA ALA A 63 -18.02 14.64 3.00
C ALA A 63 -18.38 13.66 1.87
N ALA A 64 -17.55 12.67 1.56
CA ALA A 64 -17.81 11.63 0.57
C ALA A 64 -19.00 10.76 1.00
N ARG A 65 -19.01 10.28 2.24
CA ARG A 65 -20.12 9.49 2.81
C ARG A 65 -21.46 10.23 2.74
N LYS A 66 -21.47 11.53 3.06
CA LYS A 66 -22.71 12.35 3.00
C LYS A 66 -23.25 12.54 1.60
N ARG A 67 -22.38 12.53 0.59
CA ARG A 67 -22.78 12.71 -0.82
C ARG A 67 -23.17 11.40 -1.50
N ASP A 68 -22.87 10.27 -0.88
CA ASP A 68 -23.05 8.92 -1.45
C ASP A 68 -22.39 8.81 -2.86
N THR A 69 -21.20 9.37 -2.97
CA THR A 69 -20.42 9.39 -4.23
C THR A 69 -18.98 9.04 -3.93
N ALA A 70 -18.28 8.47 -4.92
CA ALA A 70 -16.84 8.31 -4.84
C ALA A 70 -16.20 9.65 -4.46
N PRO A 71 -15.27 9.66 -3.49
CA PRO A 71 -14.58 10.89 -3.11
C PRO A 71 -13.70 11.41 -4.25
N ASP A 72 -13.33 12.69 -4.15
CA ASP A 72 -12.35 13.29 -5.05
C ASP A 72 -10.98 12.59 -4.92
N HIS A 73 -10.09 12.80 -5.89
CA HIS A 73 -8.78 12.19 -5.89
C HIS A 73 -7.85 12.83 -4.83
N ILE A 74 -6.95 12.01 -4.26
CA ILE A 74 -6.07 12.40 -3.15
C ILE A 74 -4.61 12.31 -3.61
N LEU A 75 -3.79 13.32 -3.27
CA LEU A 75 -2.35 13.26 -3.43
C LEU A 75 -1.66 13.33 -2.04
N LEU A 76 -0.97 12.26 -1.69
CA LEU A 76 -0.18 12.13 -0.46
C LEU A 76 1.28 12.51 -0.77
N ALA A 77 1.71 13.71 -0.37
CA ALA A 77 3.07 14.18 -0.55
C ALA A 77 3.84 14.11 0.78
N GLY A 78 5.07 13.62 0.74
CA GLY A 78 5.94 13.56 1.92
C GLY A 78 7.07 12.54 1.79
N PRO A 79 8.07 12.59 2.70
CA PRO A 79 9.20 11.66 2.69
C PRO A 79 8.76 10.20 2.86
N PRO A 80 9.63 9.24 2.51
CA PRO A 80 9.35 7.82 2.71
C PRO A 80 9.18 7.51 4.20
N GLY A 81 8.48 6.42 4.50
CA GLY A 81 8.27 5.98 5.89
C GLY A 81 7.14 6.67 6.66
N LEU A 82 6.45 7.66 6.09
CA LEU A 82 5.33 8.36 6.74
C LEU A 82 3.97 7.65 6.60
N GLY A 83 3.95 6.40 6.19
CA GLY A 83 2.72 5.61 6.14
C GLY A 83 1.76 5.97 4.99
N LYS A 84 2.25 6.52 3.87
CA LYS A 84 1.39 6.88 2.71
C LYS A 84 0.55 5.70 2.20
N THR A 85 1.16 4.53 2.07
CA THR A 85 0.47 3.29 1.68
C THR A 85 -0.58 2.90 2.73
N THR A 86 -0.22 2.98 4.01
CA THR A 86 -1.16 2.71 5.11
C THR A 86 -2.34 3.67 5.09
N LEU A 87 -2.12 4.95 4.82
CA LEU A 87 -3.19 5.94 4.68
C LEU A 87 -4.11 5.62 3.50
N ALA A 88 -3.58 5.17 2.36
CA ALA A 88 -4.40 4.75 1.23
C ALA A 88 -5.27 3.54 1.58
N MET A 89 -4.73 2.56 2.30
CA MET A 89 -5.49 1.40 2.80
C MET A 89 -6.58 1.83 3.77
N ILE A 90 -6.28 2.75 4.69
CA ILE A 90 -7.27 3.32 5.61
C ILE A 90 -8.39 4.01 4.84
N VAL A 91 -8.05 4.81 3.82
CA VAL A 91 -9.08 5.48 2.97
C VAL A 91 -10.03 4.46 2.35
N ALA A 92 -9.52 3.39 1.75
CA ALA A 92 -10.35 2.36 1.14
C ALA A 92 -11.22 1.64 2.18
N ASN A 93 -10.63 1.33 3.33
CA ASN A 93 -11.34 0.65 4.42
C ASN A 93 -12.44 1.53 5.02
N GLU A 94 -12.18 2.80 5.26
CA GLU A 94 -13.16 3.78 5.74
C GLU A 94 -14.31 4.03 4.74
N LEU A 95 -14.05 3.85 3.46
CA LEU A 95 -15.05 3.93 2.40
C LEU A 95 -15.75 2.59 2.12
N GLU A 96 -15.29 1.50 2.75
CA GLU A 96 -15.78 0.14 2.55
C GLU A 96 -15.70 -0.32 1.08
N VAL A 97 -14.61 0.06 0.38
CA VAL A 97 -14.39 -0.27 -1.03
C VAL A 97 -13.07 -1.01 -1.21
N PRO A 98 -12.93 -1.80 -2.29
CA PRO A 98 -11.67 -2.44 -2.63
C PRO A 98 -10.56 -1.42 -2.90
N ILE A 99 -9.31 -1.85 -2.68
CA ILE A 99 -8.12 -1.09 -3.05
C ILE A 99 -7.26 -1.87 -4.04
N ARG A 100 -6.83 -1.21 -5.10
CA ARG A 100 -5.84 -1.72 -6.04
C ARG A 100 -4.55 -0.94 -5.89
N ILE A 101 -3.46 -1.66 -5.66
CA ILE A 101 -2.15 -1.06 -5.38
C ILE A 101 -1.25 -1.27 -6.60
N THR A 102 -0.64 -0.19 -7.05
CA THR A 102 0.39 -0.18 -8.09
C THR A 102 1.43 0.90 -7.80
N SER A 103 2.41 1.04 -8.68
CA SER A 103 3.43 2.09 -8.57
C SER A 103 3.71 2.73 -9.93
N GLY A 104 4.16 3.98 -9.93
CA GLY A 104 4.58 4.67 -11.16
C GLY A 104 5.59 3.87 -11.97
N PRO A 105 6.67 3.33 -11.38
CA PRO A 105 7.64 2.50 -12.08
C PRO A 105 7.09 1.20 -12.68
N ALA A 106 6.01 0.64 -12.14
CA ALA A 106 5.39 -0.57 -12.66
C ALA A 106 4.59 -0.32 -13.94
N ILE A 107 4.18 0.92 -14.17
CA ILE A 107 3.43 1.37 -15.36
C ILE A 107 4.44 1.88 -16.39
N GLN A 108 4.73 1.09 -17.41
CA GLN A 108 5.70 1.44 -18.43
C GLN A 108 5.09 2.21 -19.60
N HIS A 109 3.82 1.94 -19.90
CA HIS A 109 3.11 2.52 -21.04
C HIS A 109 1.70 2.98 -20.64
N ALA A 110 1.12 3.89 -21.39
CA ALA A 110 -0.26 4.31 -21.20
C ALA A 110 -1.27 3.15 -21.31
N GLY A 111 -0.95 2.12 -22.11
CA GLY A 111 -1.76 0.91 -22.23
C GLY A 111 -1.82 0.07 -20.95
N ASP A 112 -0.75 0.05 -20.17
CA ASP A 112 -0.73 -0.65 -18.87
C ASP A 112 -1.71 0.02 -17.91
N LEU A 113 -1.67 1.35 -17.86
CA LEU A 113 -2.60 2.12 -17.04
C LEU A 113 -4.04 1.99 -17.54
N ALA A 114 -4.28 2.04 -18.86
CA ALA A 114 -5.60 1.84 -19.44
C ALA A 114 -6.19 0.47 -19.05
N SER A 115 -5.36 -0.58 -19.05
CA SER A 115 -5.76 -1.92 -18.62
C SER A 115 -6.15 -1.96 -17.14
N ILE A 116 -5.37 -1.30 -16.27
CA ILE A 116 -5.70 -1.20 -14.84
C ILE A 116 -7.02 -0.46 -14.66
N LEU A 117 -7.17 0.71 -15.27
CA LEU A 117 -8.37 1.56 -15.13
C LEU A 117 -9.64 0.86 -15.64
N SER A 118 -9.54 0.14 -16.76
CA SER A 118 -10.69 -0.57 -17.34
C SER A 118 -11.15 -1.79 -16.53
N SER A 119 -10.33 -2.26 -15.59
CA SER A 119 -10.62 -3.39 -14.72
C SER A 119 -11.01 -2.98 -13.30
N LEU A 120 -11.16 -1.66 -13.03
CA LEU A 120 -11.62 -1.17 -11.73
C LEU A 120 -13.11 -1.41 -11.53
N ASP A 121 -13.49 -1.69 -10.31
CA ASP A 121 -14.88 -1.71 -9.88
C ASP A 121 -15.40 -0.32 -9.52
N ALA A 122 -16.72 -0.16 -9.45
CA ALA A 122 -17.33 1.11 -9.05
C ALA A 122 -16.99 1.45 -7.59
N GLY A 123 -16.43 2.64 -7.38
CA GLY A 123 -15.99 3.12 -6.07
C GLY A 123 -14.60 2.67 -5.66
N GLU A 124 -13.95 1.75 -6.39
CA GLU A 124 -12.64 1.21 -6.05
C GLU A 124 -11.59 2.31 -5.88
N VAL A 125 -10.67 2.15 -4.93
CA VAL A 125 -9.52 3.02 -4.73
C VAL A 125 -8.34 2.49 -5.52
N LEU A 126 -7.78 3.31 -6.42
CA LEU A 126 -6.52 3.04 -7.11
C LEU A 126 -5.38 3.78 -6.40
N PHE A 127 -4.54 3.05 -5.69
CA PHE A 127 -3.32 3.60 -5.09
C PHE A 127 -2.14 3.48 -6.04
N ILE A 128 -1.48 4.61 -6.34
CA ILE A 128 -0.29 4.68 -7.18
C ILE A 128 0.87 5.24 -6.35
N ASP A 129 1.78 4.38 -5.91
CA ASP A 129 3.00 4.83 -5.25
C ASP A 129 3.98 5.43 -6.26
N GLU A 130 4.79 6.39 -5.84
CA GLU A 130 5.72 7.13 -6.70
C GLU A 130 5.05 7.66 -8.00
N ILE A 131 3.85 8.22 -7.88
CA ILE A 131 3.04 8.69 -9.03
C ILE A 131 3.80 9.65 -9.95
N HIS A 132 4.78 10.40 -9.42
CA HIS A 132 5.66 11.29 -10.16
C HIS A 132 6.60 10.58 -11.15
N ARG A 133 6.67 9.25 -11.08
CA ARG A 133 7.48 8.41 -11.97
C ARG A 133 6.66 7.78 -13.11
N LEU A 134 5.41 8.16 -13.25
CA LEU A 134 4.62 7.77 -14.40
C LEU A 134 5.25 8.30 -15.70
N PRO A 135 5.27 7.50 -16.78
CA PRO A 135 5.58 8.01 -18.10
C PRO A 135 4.57 9.10 -18.49
N ARG A 136 5.01 10.15 -19.19
CA ARG A 136 4.16 11.29 -19.56
C ARG A 136 2.86 10.90 -20.26
N ALA A 137 2.90 9.92 -21.16
CA ALA A 137 1.70 9.44 -21.84
C ALA A 137 0.70 8.75 -20.90
N ALA A 138 1.19 8.07 -19.84
CA ALA A 138 0.33 7.49 -18.81
C ALA A 138 -0.21 8.56 -17.86
N GLU A 139 0.59 9.59 -17.55
CA GLU A 139 0.15 10.74 -16.75
C GLU A 139 -0.99 11.50 -17.44
N GLU A 140 -0.84 11.82 -18.74
CA GLU A 140 -1.88 12.49 -19.54
C GLU A 140 -3.18 11.66 -19.59
N LEU A 141 -3.06 10.33 -19.77
CA LEU A 141 -4.20 9.42 -19.75
C LEU A 141 -4.88 9.38 -18.37
N LEU A 142 -4.08 9.39 -17.29
CA LEU A 142 -4.61 9.41 -15.93
C LEU A 142 -5.43 10.67 -15.67
N TYR A 143 -4.95 11.84 -16.08
CA TYR A 143 -5.72 13.09 -15.94
C TYR A 143 -7.08 13.03 -16.64
N ILE A 144 -7.12 12.54 -17.88
CA ILE A 144 -8.39 12.38 -18.62
C ILE A 144 -9.31 11.39 -17.87
N ALA A 145 -8.77 10.28 -17.40
CA ALA A 145 -9.53 9.28 -16.66
C ALA A 145 -10.10 9.82 -15.34
N MET A 146 -9.37 10.69 -14.65
CA MET A 146 -9.78 11.31 -13.39
C MET A 146 -10.87 12.39 -13.59
N GLU A 147 -10.83 13.13 -14.70
CA GLU A 147 -11.79 14.18 -14.97
C GLU A 147 -13.07 13.64 -15.63
N ASP A 148 -12.91 12.85 -16.69
CA ASP A 148 -14.00 12.44 -17.57
C ASP A 148 -14.52 11.03 -17.29
N PHE A 149 -13.85 10.24 -16.44
CA PHE A 149 -14.13 8.82 -16.20
C PHE A 149 -14.22 8.03 -17.51
N ARG A 150 -13.27 8.27 -18.41
CA ARG A 150 -13.13 7.57 -19.68
C ARG A 150 -11.67 7.45 -20.07
N VAL A 151 -11.37 6.47 -20.90
CA VAL A 151 -10.09 6.33 -21.58
C VAL A 151 -10.33 6.03 -23.05
N ASP A 152 -9.46 6.55 -23.91
CA ASP A 152 -9.48 6.25 -25.33
C ASP A 152 -8.55 5.09 -25.63
N VAL A 153 -9.10 3.97 -26.06
CA VAL A 153 -8.34 2.76 -26.38
C VAL A 153 -8.14 2.68 -27.89
N MET A 154 -6.87 2.59 -28.33
CA MET A 154 -6.54 2.39 -29.74
C MET A 154 -6.78 0.92 -30.12
N VAL A 155 -7.67 0.72 -31.09
CA VAL A 155 -7.97 -0.61 -31.63
C VAL A 155 -7.48 -0.69 -33.07
N GLY A 156 -6.68 -1.71 -33.37
CA GLY A 156 -6.04 -1.91 -34.69
C GLY A 156 -4.57 -1.46 -34.71
N LYS A 157 -3.94 -1.66 -35.87
CA LYS A 157 -2.56 -1.26 -36.13
C LYS A 157 -2.45 -0.52 -37.45
N GLY A 158 -1.56 0.45 -37.54
CA GLY A 158 -1.30 1.23 -38.76
C GLY A 158 -2.36 2.26 -39.09
N PRO A 159 -2.49 2.70 -40.37
CA PRO A 159 -3.36 3.81 -40.78
C PRO A 159 -4.86 3.59 -40.56
N GLY A 160 -5.28 2.35 -40.30
CA GLY A 160 -6.68 1.98 -39.98
C GLY A 160 -6.97 1.84 -38.47
N ALA A 161 -6.05 2.20 -37.61
CA ALA A 161 -6.31 2.19 -36.17
C ALA A 161 -7.34 3.26 -35.82
N SER A 162 -8.33 2.88 -35.02
CA SER A 162 -9.37 3.79 -34.52
C SER A 162 -9.30 3.90 -33.00
N SER A 163 -9.58 5.09 -32.49
CA SER A 163 -9.75 5.30 -31.05
C SER A 163 -11.20 5.01 -30.67
N ILE A 164 -11.37 4.18 -29.66
CA ILE A 164 -12.68 3.85 -29.10
C ILE A 164 -12.72 4.36 -27.66
N PRO A 165 -13.65 5.27 -27.33
CA PRO A 165 -13.82 5.73 -25.97
C PRO A 165 -14.42 4.59 -25.10
N LEU A 166 -13.77 4.26 -23.99
CA LEU A 166 -14.23 3.34 -22.99
C LEU A 166 -14.62 4.13 -21.74
N THR A 167 -15.89 4.05 -21.35
CA THR A 167 -16.35 4.65 -20.09
C THR A 167 -15.87 3.82 -18.89
N LEU A 168 -15.32 4.50 -17.91
CA LEU A 168 -14.87 3.91 -16.66
C LEU A 168 -15.93 4.05 -15.57
N PRO A 169 -16.01 3.11 -14.61
CA PRO A 169 -16.77 3.35 -13.40
C PRO A 169 -16.16 4.53 -12.64
N ARG A 170 -16.91 5.11 -11.72
CA ARG A 170 -16.35 6.11 -10.81
C ARG A 170 -15.37 5.43 -9.85
N PHE A 171 -14.18 5.98 -9.70
CA PHE A 171 -13.10 5.48 -8.87
C PHE A 171 -12.37 6.65 -8.20
N THR A 172 -11.58 6.33 -7.17
CA THR A 172 -10.74 7.32 -6.49
C THR A 172 -9.27 6.99 -6.67
N VAL A 173 -8.48 7.94 -7.15
CA VAL A 173 -7.01 7.81 -7.16
C VAL A 173 -6.45 8.35 -5.84
N VAL A 174 -5.61 7.55 -5.21
CA VAL A 174 -4.73 7.99 -4.12
C VAL A 174 -3.29 7.90 -4.63
N GLY A 175 -2.74 9.04 -5.06
CA GLY A 175 -1.36 9.13 -5.50
C GLY A 175 -0.41 9.37 -4.32
N ALA A 176 0.75 8.72 -4.31
CA ALA A 176 1.81 9.01 -3.35
C ALA A 176 3.07 9.53 -4.05
N THR A 177 3.71 10.54 -3.45
CA THR A 177 4.95 11.12 -3.98
C THR A 177 5.89 11.53 -2.85
N MET A 178 7.18 11.45 -3.10
CA MET A 178 8.21 12.01 -2.22
C MET A 178 8.45 13.50 -2.48
N LEU A 179 8.05 14.01 -3.65
CA LEU A 179 8.28 15.40 -4.03
C LEU A 179 7.27 16.29 -3.32
N MET A 180 7.75 17.36 -2.72
CA MET A 180 6.92 18.49 -2.28
C MET A 180 6.52 19.27 -3.53
N ILE A 181 5.48 18.82 -4.22
CA ILE A 181 4.92 19.56 -5.34
C ILE A 181 4.07 20.67 -4.75
N SER A 182 4.51 21.91 -4.92
CA SER A 182 3.64 23.06 -4.73
C SER A 182 2.67 23.07 -5.92
N VAL A 183 1.54 22.40 -5.80
CA VAL A 183 0.50 22.44 -6.80
C VAL A 183 -0.16 23.80 -6.71
N LEU A 184 0.21 24.68 -7.60
CA LEU A 184 -0.54 25.90 -7.89
C LEU A 184 -1.90 25.51 -8.50
N GLY A 185 -2.92 25.56 -7.66
CA GLY A 185 -4.30 25.88 -7.99
C GLY A 185 -4.95 25.19 -9.18
N ASP A 186 -5.60 24.07 -8.94
CA ASP A 186 -6.91 23.88 -9.53
C ASP A 186 -7.83 23.21 -8.50
N SER A 187 -9.04 23.74 -8.36
CA SER A 187 -9.93 23.61 -7.21
C SER A 187 -10.62 22.25 -7.09
N ARG A 188 -10.16 21.21 -7.79
CA ARG A 188 -10.78 19.89 -7.86
C ARG A 188 -9.95 18.74 -7.31
N HIS A 189 -8.71 19.00 -6.87
CA HIS A 189 -7.85 17.99 -6.30
C HIS A 189 -7.45 18.36 -4.87
N THR A 190 -7.81 17.54 -3.92
CA THR A 190 -7.44 17.75 -2.52
C THR A 190 -5.99 17.30 -2.30
N ASN A 191 -5.08 18.25 -2.20
CA ASN A 191 -3.69 17.99 -1.83
C ASN A 191 -3.57 17.95 -0.29
N ILE A 192 -3.33 16.76 0.25
CA ILE A 192 -3.14 16.56 1.68
C ILE A 192 -1.63 16.48 1.95
N SER A 193 -0.99 17.63 2.13
CA SER A 193 0.41 17.71 2.54
C SER A 193 0.50 17.94 4.06
N GLY A 194 1.12 17.01 4.78
CA GLY A 194 1.49 17.23 6.17
C GLY A 194 2.71 18.15 6.26
N PRO A 195 2.78 19.09 7.23
CA PRO A 195 3.96 19.92 7.41
C PRO A 195 5.15 19.07 7.86
N VAL A 196 6.30 19.28 7.20
CA VAL A 196 7.59 18.79 7.70
C VAL A 196 7.86 19.55 8.99
N ALA A 197 7.92 18.84 10.12
CA ALA A 197 8.42 19.41 11.36
C ALA A 197 9.87 19.81 11.13
N LYS A 198 10.16 21.10 11.21
CA LYS A 198 11.53 21.59 11.38
C LYS A 198 11.81 21.50 12.88
N GLU A 199 12.78 20.68 13.25
CA GLU A 199 13.52 20.84 14.49
C GLU A 199 14.50 22.01 14.36
#